data_327d6e75d92a4331e54e83232744f5af
#
_entry.id   327d6e75d92a4331e54e83232744f5af
#
_cell.length_a   1.000
_cell.length_b   1.000
_cell.length_c   1.000
_cell.angle_alpha   90.00
_cell.angle_beta   90.00
_cell.angle_gamma   90.00
#
_symmetry.space_group_name_H-M   'P 1'
#
loop_
_entity.id
_entity.type
_entity.pdbx_description
1 polymer ?
#
loop_
_entity_poly.entity_id
_entity_poly.type
_entity_poly.pdbx_seq_one_letter_code
_entity_poly.pdbx_strand_id
1 'polypeptide(L)'
;TIAKGRAATQMAGFSPALSKAEIDALVAYIYSPPARKPVWGEADIRASRVVHRTRESLPDKPSFSADPLNLFVVVEAGDHHASILDGDRFERIARFPTRYALHGGPKFSPDGRFVYFASRDGWISKYDIWNLAMVAEVRAGLNTRNAAVSGDGKYVMVGNYLPHSVVVLDADLNLVKVM
;
A
#
# COMPACT_ATOMS: atom_id res chain seq x y z
N THR A 1 17.39 -12.78 21.00
CA THR A 1 15.97 -12.44 20.76
C THR A 1 15.31 -13.49 19.88
N ILE A 2 15.92 -13.90 18.73
CA ILE A 2 15.33 -14.88 17.80
C ILE A 2 15.05 -16.22 18.51
N ALA A 3 16.01 -16.76 19.24
CA ALA A 3 15.89 -18.05 19.92
C ALA A 3 14.75 -18.07 20.98
N LYS A 4 14.62 -17.01 21.78
CA LYS A 4 13.70 -16.96 22.92
C LYS A 4 12.42 -16.17 22.66
N GLY A 5 12.33 -15.53 21.50
CA GLY A 5 11.26 -14.58 21.23
C GLY A 5 11.41 -13.28 22.03
N ARG A 6 10.35 -12.50 22.08
CA ARG A 6 10.26 -11.27 22.85
C ARG A 6 9.00 -11.30 23.70
N ALA A 7 9.18 -11.34 25.02
CA ALA A 7 8.09 -11.35 25.98
C ALA A 7 7.12 -10.18 25.73
N ALA A 8 5.83 -10.43 25.95
CA ALA A 8 4.72 -9.49 25.76
C ALA A 8 4.61 -8.91 24.32
N THR A 9 5.07 -9.64 23.31
CA THR A 9 4.88 -9.32 21.90
C THR A 9 4.45 -10.56 21.11
N GLN A 10 4.03 -10.38 19.85
CA GLN A 10 3.71 -11.48 18.94
C GLN A 10 4.95 -12.23 18.41
N MET A 11 6.16 -11.82 18.80
CA MET A 11 7.39 -12.48 18.36
C MET A 11 7.63 -13.76 19.16
N ALA A 12 7.30 -14.90 18.57
CA ALA A 12 7.57 -16.21 19.15
C ALA A 12 9.08 -16.51 19.22
N GLY A 13 9.47 -17.41 20.12
CA GLY A 13 10.81 -17.99 20.14
C GLY A 13 10.93 -19.13 19.13
N PHE A 14 12.03 -19.21 18.42
CA PHE A 14 12.28 -20.22 17.39
C PHE A 14 13.16 -21.38 17.87
N SER A 15 13.75 -21.30 19.06
CA SER A 15 14.64 -22.37 19.57
C SER A 15 14.00 -23.77 19.67
N PRO A 16 12.67 -23.95 19.84
CA PRO A 16 12.07 -25.29 19.77
C PRO A 16 12.03 -25.87 18.35
N ALA A 17 12.00 -25.00 17.32
CA ALA A 17 11.87 -25.40 15.92
C ALA A 17 13.20 -25.35 15.17
N LEU A 18 14.15 -24.51 15.61
CA LEU A 18 15.44 -24.30 14.96
C LEU A 18 16.58 -24.50 15.97
N SER A 19 17.62 -25.23 15.56
CA SER A 19 18.86 -25.37 16.32
C SER A 19 19.62 -24.04 16.40
N LYS A 20 20.55 -23.94 17.33
CA LYS A 20 21.43 -22.76 17.42
C LYS A 20 22.20 -22.51 16.11
N ALA A 21 22.70 -23.57 15.47
CA ALA A 21 23.45 -23.47 14.21
C ALA A 21 22.60 -22.91 13.08
N GLU A 22 21.34 -23.34 12.95
CA GLU A 22 20.40 -22.80 11.95
C GLU A 22 20.04 -21.35 12.22
N ILE A 23 19.84 -20.97 13.50
CA ILE A 23 19.62 -19.57 13.87
C ILE A 23 20.84 -18.71 13.54
N ASP A 24 22.05 -19.17 13.85
CA ASP A 24 23.29 -18.46 13.54
C ASP A 24 23.49 -18.31 12.02
N ALA A 25 23.17 -19.35 11.24
CA ALA A 25 23.21 -19.32 9.79
C ALA A 25 22.20 -18.30 9.19
N LEU A 26 20.99 -18.26 9.71
CA LEU A 26 19.97 -17.28 9.31
C LEU A 26 20.41 -15.84 9.65
N VAL A 27 21.00 -15.63 10.82
CA VAL A 27 21.56 -14.32 11.19
C VAL A 27 22.67 -13.92 10.24
N ALA A 28 23.61 -14.81 9.95
CA ALA A 28 24.68 -14.55 8.98
C ALA A 28 24.12 -14.21 7.60
N TYR A 29 23.10 -14.95 7.13
CA TYR A 29 22.42 -14.68 5.85
C TYR A 29 21.77 -13.30 5.79
N ILE A 30 21.06 -12.89 6.85
CA ILE A 30 20.40 -11.57 6.91
C ILE A 30 21.40 -10.42 6.82
N TYR A 31 22.60 -10.58 7.40
CA TYR A 31 23.66 -9.58 7.36
C TYR A 31 24.60 -9.71 6.15
N SER A 32 24.45 -10.77 5.33
CA SER A 32 25.24 -10.89 4.12
C SER A 32 24.74 -9.91 3.05
N PRO A 33 25.63 -9.25 2.31
CA PRO A 33 25.20 -8.42 1.18
C PRO A 33 24.51 -9.29 0.11
N PRO A 34 23.45 -8.80 -0.52
CA PRO A 34 22.78 -9.55 -1.57
C PRO A 34 23.73 -9.78 -2.75
N ALA A 35 23.67 -10.95 -3.37
CA ALA A 35 24.49 -11.31 -4.54
C ALA A 35 24.33 -10.32 -5.72
N ARG A 36 23.16 -9.69 -5.81
CA ARG A 36 22.89 -8.58 -6.73
C ARG A 36 22.15 -7.48 -5.97
N LYS A 37 22.59 -6.24 -6.18
CA LYS A 37 21.88 -5.09 -5.64
C LYS A 37 20.47 -5.03 -6.24
N PRO A 38 19.40 -4.98 -5.44
CA PRO A 38 18.04 -4.81 -5.97
C PRO A 38 17.93 -3.51 -6.76
N VAL A 39 17.40 -3.59 -7.98
CA VAL A 39 17.17 -2.43 -8.85
C VAL A 39 15.70 -2.38 -9.20
N TRP A 40 15.13 -1.17 -9.19
CA TRP A 40 13.78 -0.88 -9.62
C TRP A 40 13.78 0.54 -10.18
N GLY A 41 13.77 0.65 -11.50
CA GLY A 41 13.90 1.92 -12.22
C GLY A 41 12.59 2.38 -12.87
N GLU A 42 12.67 3.47 -13.64
CA GLU A 42 11.50 4.04 -14.33
C GLU A 42 10.82 3.04 -15.27
N ALA A 43 11.60 2.23 -15.99
CA ALA A 43 11.05 1.23 -16.89
C ALA A 43 10.22 0.18 -16.14
N ASP A 44 10.71 -0.28 -14.97
CA ASP A 44 10.01 -1.25 -14.13
C ASP A 44 8.71 -0.65 -13.56
N ILE A 45 8.76 0.63 -13.11
CA ILE A 45 7.61 1.35 -12.60
C ILE A 45 6.53 1.45 -13.68
N ARG A 46 6.90 1.92 -14.88
CA ARG A 46 5.96 2.04 -16.01
C ARG A 46 5.36 0.70 -16.42
N ALA A 47 6.18 -0.34 -16.51
CA ALA A 47 5.74 -1.69 -16.88
C ALA A 47 4.82 -2.34 -15.84
N SER A 48 4.95 -1.96 -14.57
CA SER A 48 4.13 -2.52 -13.48
C SER A 48 2.71 -1.94 -13.41
N ARG A 49 2.42 -0.84 -14.13
CA ARG A 49 1.13 -0.15 -14.02
C ARG A 49 0.00 -0.99 -14.60
N VAL A 50 -1.04 -1.17 -13.80
CA VAL A 50 -2.28 -1.88 -14.16
C VAL A 50 -3.44 -0.90 -14.08
N VAL A 51 -4.27 -0.84 -15.12
CA VAL A 51 -5.51 -0.07 -15.16
C VAL A 51 -6.68 -1.04 -15.11
N HIS A 52 -7.49 -0.94 -14.06
CA HIS A 52 -8.67 -1.78 -13.86
C HIS A 52 -9.95 -1.10 -14.40
N ARG A 53 -9.99 0.24 -14.30
CA ARG A 53 -11.09 1.07 -14.76
C ARG A 53 -10.55 2.35 -15.39
N THR A 54 -11.14 2.76 -16.53
CA THR A 54 -10.85 4.07 -17.11
C THR A 54 -11.73 5.13 -16.46
N ARG A 55 -11.34 6.40 -16.56
CA ARG A 55 -12.12 7.51 -15.97
C ARG A 55 -13.53 7.58 -16.53
N GLU A 56 -13.69 7.31 -17.82
CA GLU A 56 -14.95 7.35 -18.54
C GLU A 56 -15.92 6.22 -18.12
N SER A 57 -15.38 5.12 -17.57
CA SER A 57 -16.17 4.00 -17.07
C SER A 57 -16.69 4.20 -15.65
N LEU A 58 -16.33 5.30 -14.99
CA LEU A 58 -16.69 5.58 -13.61
C LEU A 58 -17.77 6.65 -13.53
N PRO A 59 -19.00 6.32 -13.13
CA PRO A 59 -20.06 7.31 -12.89
C PRO A 59 -19.63 8.42 -11.94
N ASP A 60 -20.15 9.65 -12.17
CA ASP A 60 -19.85 10.81 -11.34
C ASP A 60 -20.80 10.96 -10.13
N LYS A 61 -21.37 9.85 -9.68
CA LYS A 61 -22.26 9.78 -8.50
C LYS A 61 -21.90 8.56 -7.67
N PRO A 62 -21.98 8.67 -6.33
CA PRO A 62 -21.84 7.51 -5.46
C PRO A 62 -22.88 6.43 -5.78
N SER A 63 -22.46 5.17 -5.73
CA SER A 63 -23.31 3.98 -5.90
C SER A 63 -24.09 3.59 -4.64
N PHE A 64 -23.89 4.35 -3.55
CA PHE A 64 -24.51 4.15 -2.24
C PHE A 64 -24.98 5.48 -1.67
N SER A 65 -25.78 5.43 -0.60
CA SER A 65 -26.25 6.61 0.12
C SER A 65 -25.67 6.60 1.55
N ALA A 66 -24.70 7.48 1.80
CA ALA A 66 -24.12 7.76 3.11
C ALA A 66 -23.56 9.19 3.12
N ASP A 67 -23.37 9.78 4.28
CA ASP A 67 -22.69 11.08 4.39
C ASP A 67 -21.21 10.94 4.02
N PRO A 68 -20.73 11.59 2.94
CA PRO A 68 -19.35 11.49 2.51
C PRO A 68 -18.34 12.04 3.55
N LEU A 69 -18.80 12.91 4.46
CA LEU A 69 -17.98 13.45 5.54
C LEU A 69 -17.89 12.52 6.74
N ASN A 70 -18.71 11.47 6.80
CA ASN A 70 -18.69 10.47 7.87
C ASN A 70 -18.44 9.05 7.38
N LEU A 71 -17.58 8.90 6.33
CA LEU A 71 -17.10 7.61 5.89
C LEU A 71 -15.80 7.25 6.60
N PHE A 72 -15.65 5.98 6.97
CA PHE A 72 -14.39 5.43 7.47
C PHE A 72 -13.78 4.48 6.45
N VAL A 73 -12.47 4.63 6.21
CA VAL A 73 -11.67 3.64 5.50
C VAL A 73 -10.84 2.88 6.51
N VAL A 74 -11.17 1.62 6.73
CA VAL A 74 -10.50 0.74 7.69
C VAL A 74 -9.56 -0.18 6.95
N VAL A 75 -8.27 -0.17 7.32
CA VAL A 75 -7.25 -1.06 6.78
C VAL A 75 -7.18 -2.31 7.65
N GLU A 76 -7.51 -3.46 7.08
CA GLU A 76 -7.48 -4.77 7.71
C GLU A 76 -6.13 -5.45 7.36
N ALA A 77 -5.06 -5.02 8.05
CA ALA A 77 -3.69 -5.43 7.71
C ALA A 77 -3.43 -6.94 7.90
N GLY A 78 -4.23 -7.61 8.75
CA GLY A 78 -4.05 -9.02 9.08
C GLY A 78 -4.41 -9.98 7.95
N ASP A 79 -5.31 -9.59 7.06
CA ASP A 79 -5.77 -10.43 5.95
C ASP A 79 -5.76 -9.72 4.59
N HIS A 80 -5.08 -8.55 4.53
CA HIS A 80 -4.88 -7.77 3.32
C HIS A 80 -6.18 -7.30 2.65
N HIS A 81 -7.09 -6.74 3.44
CA HIS A 81 -8.31 -6.09 2.96
C HIS A 81 -8.40 -4.64 3.44
N ALA A 82 -9.31 -3.90 2.83
CA ALA A 82 -9.81 -2.65 3.36
C ALA A 82 -11.34 -2.64 3.31
N SER A 83 -11.96 -1.95 4.26
CA SER A 83 -13.40 -1.76 4.32
C SER A 83 -13.76 -0.29 4.30
N ILE A 84 -14.89 0.03 3.66
CA ILE A 84 -15.55 1.33 3.76
C ILE A 84 -16.77 1.16 4.64
N LEU A 85 -16.87 2.00 5.67
CA LEU A 85 -17.98 1.99 6.62
C LEU A 85 -18.75 3.30 6.54
N ASP A 86 -20.06 3.20 6.67
CA ASP A 86 -20.97 4.32 6.99
C ASP A 86 -20.86 4.63 8.49
N GLY A 87 -20.38 5.82 8.82
CA GLY A 87 -20.18 6.24 10.20
C GLY A 87 -21.46 6.63 10.93
N ASP A 88 -22.57 6.88 10.22
CA ASP A 88 -23.85 7.18 10.83
C ASP A 88 -24.61 5.92 11.22
N ARG A 89 -24.52 4.88 10.37
CA ARG A 89 -25.23 3.61 10.58
C ARG A 89 -24.36 2.52 11.21
N PHE A 90 -23.04 2.73 11.24
CA PHE A 90 -22.05 1.72 11.65
C PHE A 90 -22.11 0.44 10.81
N GLU A 91 -22.44 0.58 9.53
CA GLU A 91 -22.58 -0.52 8.58
C GLU A 91 -21.43 -0.53 7.56
N ARG A 92 -21.05 -1.72 7.11
CA ARG A 92 -20.06 -1.86 6.07
C ARG A 92 -20.69 -1.69 4.69
N ILE A 93 -20.25 -0.65 3.96
CA ILE A 93 -20.65 -0.38 2.58
C ILE A 93 -19.93 -1.32 1.62
N ALA A 94 -18.61 -1.49 1.80
CA ALA A 94 -17.79 -2.34 0.94
C ALA A 94 -16.62 -2.95 1.72
N ARG A 95 -16.14 -4.10 1.24
CA ARG A 95 -14.89 -4.74 1.64
C ARG A 95 -14.18 -5.26 0.39
N PHE A 96 -12.90 -4.97 0.23
CA PHE A 96 -12.15 -5.33 -0.96
C PHE A 96 -10.72 -5.76 -0.62
N PRO A 97 -10.11 -6.66 -1.42
CA PRO A 97 -8.73 -7.07 -1.22
C PRO A 97 -7.77 -5.91 -1.54
N THR A 98 -6.67 -5.87 -0.81
CA THR A 98 -5.60 -4.90 -1.00
C THR A 98 -4.28 -5.59 -1.29
N ARG A 99 -3.25 -4.80 -1.65
CA ARG A 99 -1.88 -5.29 -1.73
C ARG A 99 -1.35 -5.63 -0.33
N TYR A 100 -0.25 -6.38 -0.32
CA TYR A 100 0.39 -6.87 0.89
C TYR A 100 0.80 -5.75 1.85
N ALA A 101 0.45 -5.90 3.12
CA ALA A 101 0.89 -5.03 4.22
C ALA A 101 0.80 -3.52 3.91
N LEU A 102 -0.43 -3.01 3.75
CA LEU A 102 -0.65 -1.57 3.63
C LEU A 102 0.00 -0.82 4.78
N HIS A 103 0.67 0.27 4.47
CA HIS A 103 1.43 1.05 5.42
C HIS A 103 1.30 2.56 5.19
N GLY A 104 1.37 3.34 6.26
CA GLY A 104 1.37 4.79 6.20
C GLY A 104 -0.01 5.44 6.13
N GLY A 105 -1.07 4.67 6.27
CA GLY A 105 -2.47 5.13 6.22
C GLY A 105 -2.94 5.54 4.83
N PRO A 106 -4.25 5.51 4.58
CA PRO A 106 -4.86 5.97 3.34
C PRO A 106 -4.63 7.46 3.11
N LYS A 107 -4.53 7.87 1.83
CA LYS A 107 -4.45 9.27 1.41
C LYS A 107 -5.59 9.56 0.44
N PHE A 108 -6.25 10.67 0.61
CA PHE A 108 -7.45 11.01 -0.16
C PHE A 108 -7.15 12.08 -1.21
N SER A 109 -7.88 12.03 -2.32
CA SER A 109 -7.98 13.17 -3.22
C SER A 109 -8.72 14.34 -2.51
N PRO A 110 -8.49 15.60 -2.91
CA PRO A 110 -9.11 16.77 -2.25
C PRO A 110 -10.63 16.74 -2.23
N ASP A 111 -11.26 16.09 -3.20
CA ASP A 111 -12.72 15.91 -3.29
C ASP A 111 -13.25 14.71 -2.47
N GLY A 112 -12.35 13.96 -1.82
CA GLY A 112 -12.70 12.77 -1.04
C GLY A 112 -13.16 11.56 -1.86
N ARG A 113 -13.18 11.65 -3.20
CA ARG A 113 -13.65 10.56 -4.07
C ARG A 113 -12.67 9.40 -4.14
N PHE A 114 -11.39 9.70 -4.34
CA PHE A 114 -10.37 8.68 -4.49
C PHE A 114 -9.55 8.51 -3.22
N VAL A 115 -9.24 7.26 -2.90
CA VAL A 115 -8.30 6.92 -1.84
C VAL A 115 -7.10 6.18 -2.44
N TYR A 116 -5.92 6.55 -1.98
CA TYR A 116 -4.65 5.94 -2.37
C TYR A 116 -4.07 5.17 -1.19
N PHE A 117 -3.67 3.94 -1.45
CA PHE A 117 -3.01 3.06 -0.48
C PHE A 117 -1.57 2.82 -0.90
N ALA A 118 -0.67 2.83 0.06
CA ALA A 118 0.72 2.39 -0.13
C ALA A 118 0.93 1.06 0.59
N SER A 119 1.54 0.10 -0.10
CA SER A 119 1.90 -1.20 0.47
C SER A 119 3.40 -1.33 0.66
N ARG A 120 3.83 -2.14 1.63
CA ARG A 120 5.26 -2.29 1.93
C ARG A 120 6.09 -2.86 0.81
N ASP A 121 5.51 -3.67 -0.05
CA ASP A 121 6.16 -4.26 -1.23
C ASP A 121 6.14 -3.34 -2.45
N GLY A 122 5.84 -2.05 -2.25
CA GLY A 122 6.06 -1.00 -3.23
C GLY A 122 4.86 -0.61 -4.06
N TRP A 123 3.70 -1.25 -3.89
CA TRP A 123 2.51 -0.92 -4.68
C TRP A 123 1.77 0.30 -4.15
N ILE A 124 1.30 1.11 -5.08
CA ILE A 124 0.34 2.18 -4.85
C ILE A 124 -0.94 1.79 -5.57
N SER A 125 -2.04 1.76 -4.84
CA SER A 125 -3.37 1.43 -5.37
C SER A 125 -4.27 2.65 -5.26
N LYS A 126 -5.01 2.98 -6.34
CA LYS A 126 -6.04 4.02 -6.40
C LYS A 126 -7.40 3.35 -6.42
N TYR A 127 -8.26 3.68 -5.45
CA TYR A 127 -9.61 3.16 -5.31
C TYR A 127 -10.64 4.28 -5.39
N ASP A 128 -11.70 4.10 -6.17
CA ASP A 128 -12.83 5.03 -6.24
C ASP A 128 -13.86 4.65 -5.16
N ILE A 129 -13.95 5.48 -4.12
CA ILE A 129 -14.91 5.30 -3.02
C ILE A 129 -16.35 5.40 -3.53
N TRP A 130 -16.62 6.34 -4.45
CA TRP A 130 -17.98 6.52 -4.97
C TRP A 130 -18.51 5.31 -5.72
N ASN A 131 -17.65 4.66 -6.50
CA ASN A 131 -18.04 3.52 -7.34
C ASN A 131 -17.61 2.17 -6.75
N LEU A 132 -17.01 2.17 -5.56
CA LEU A 132 -16.54 0.97 -4.85
C LEU A 132 -15.65 0.10 -5.74
N ALA A 133 -14.71 0.72 -6.46
CA ALA A 133 -13.93 0.06 -7.48
C ALA A 133 -12.42 0.39 -7.42
N MET A 134 -11.59 -0.64 -7.61
CA MET A 134 -10.17 -0.46 -7.86
C MET A 134 -10.00 0.18 -9.26
N VAL A 135 -9.28 1.31 -9.33
CA VAL A 135 -9.09 2.08 -10.57
C VAL A 135 -7.78 1.72 -11.24
N ALA A 136 -6.69 1.89 -10.53
CA ALA A 136 -5.35 1.61 -11.05
C ALA A 136 -4.39 1.25 -9.93
N GLU A 137 -3.31 0.59 -10.31
CA GLU A 137 -2.21 0.25 -9.42
C GLU A 137 -0.88 0.40 -10.14
N VAL A 138 0.17 0.75 -9.40
CA VAL A 138 1.54 0.82 -9.92
C VAL A 138 2.51 0.41 -8.81
N ARG A 139 3.58 -0.29 -9.16
CA ARG A 139 4.64 -0.59 -8.22
C ARG A 139 5.72 0.48 -8.29
N ALA A 140 5.73 1.40 -7.34
CA ALA A 140 6.64 2.53 -7.31
C ALA A 140 8.04 2.19 -6.75
N GLY A 141 8.20 1.02 -6.13
CA GLY A 141 9.46 0.57 -5.55
C GLY A 141 9.42 -0.89 -5.13
N LEU A 142 10.46 -1.35 -4.46
CA LEU A 142 10.52 -2.69 -3.86
C LEU A 142 10.17 -2.68 -2.37
N ASN A 143 10.35 -1.53 -1.72
CA ASN A 143 9.94 -1.31 -0.32
C ASN A 143 9.54 0.17 -0.18
N THR A 144 8.25 0.41 -0.02
CA THR A 144 7.68 1.75 0.11
C THR A 144 7.39 2.07 1.57
N ARG A 145 7.67 3.32 1.98
CA ARG A 145 7.37 3.80 3.33
C ARG A 145 5.99 4.40 3.42
N ASN A 146 5.66 5.31 2.51
CA ASN A 146 4.43 6.08 2.55
C ASN A 146 4.18 6.79 1.21
N ALA A 147 2.97 7.30 1.06
CA ALA A 147 2.60 8.18 -0.03
C ALA A 147 1.96 9.47 0.52
N ALA A 148 1.92 10.50 -0.32
CA ALA A 148 1.22 11.76 -0.07
C ALA A 148 0.53 12.22 -1.36
N VAL A 149 -0.62 12.86 -1.24
CA VAL A 149 -1.35 13.48 -2.35
C VAL A 149 -1.14 14.99 -2.27
N SER A 150 -0.90 15.64 -3.41
CA SER A 150 -0.78 17.11 -3.48
C SER A 150 -2.11 17.78 -3.16
N GLY A 151 -2.07 19.00 -2.61
CA GLY A 151 -3.27 19.74 -2.21
C GLY A 151 -4.23 20.06 -3.35
N ASP A 152 -3.75 20.07 -4.60
CA ASP A 152 -4.57 20.22 -5.81
C ASP A 152 -4.99 18.86 -6.42
N GLY A 153 -4.60 17.75 -5.80
CA GLY A 153 -4.94 16.39 -6.23
C GLY A 153 -4.25 15.89 -7.50
N LYS A 154 -3.31 16.67 -8.08
CA LYS A 154 -2.69 16.32 -9.38
C LYS A 154 -1.60 15.28 -9.26
N TYR A 155 -0.94 15.17 -8.09
CA TYR A 155 0.23 14.33 -7.91
C TYR A 155 0.11 13.44 -6.68
N VAL A 156 0.69 12.25 -6.80
CA VAL A 156 0.94 11.33 -5.70
C VAL A 156 2.45 11.16 -5.56
N MET A 157 3.01 11.52 -4.42
CA MET A 157 4.43 11.35 -4.11
C MET A 157 4.61 10.11 -3.25
N VAL A 158 5.59 9.29 -3.60
CA VAL A 158 5.86 8.01 -2.95
C VAL A 158 7.29 7.97 -2.45
N GLY A 159 7.48 7.78 -1.14
CA GLY A 159 8.79 7.63 -0.53
C GLY A 159 9.19 6.16 -0.40
N ASN A 160 10.31 5.77 -0.98
CA ASN A 160 10.80 4.41 -0.99
C ASN A 160 12.07 4.25 -0.14
N TYR A 161 12.14 3.16 0.62
CA TYR A 161 13.38 2.69 1.22
C TYR A 161 14.25 1.91 0.23
N LEU A 162 13.63 1.22 -0.74
CA LEU A 162 14.33 0.40 -1.69
C LEU A 162 13.67 0.48 -3.08
N PRO A 163 14.37 1.00 -4.10
CA PRO A 163 15.57 1.81 -3.94
C PRO A 163 15.28 3.09 -3.14
N HIS A 164 16.31 3.74 -2.57
CA HIS A 164 16.14 5.04 -1.91
C HIS A 164 15.76 6.08 -2.98
N SER A 165 14.49 6.42 -3.03
CA SER A 165 13.96 7.30 -4.06
C SER A 165 12.65 7.96 -3.61
N VAL A 166 12.33 9.08 -4.25
CA VAL A 166 10.99 9.65 -4.25
C VAL A 166 10.44 9.53 -5.66
N VAL A 167 9.29 8.85 -5.79
CA VAL A 167 8.59 8.69 -7.06
C VAL A 167 7.41 9.65 -7.09
N VAL A 168 7.30 10.42 -8.16
CA VAL A 168 6.16 11.30 -8.41
C VAL A 168 5.31 10.67 -9.49
N LEU A 169 4.05 10.44 -9.18
CA LEU A 169 3.01 9.95 -10.07
C LEU A 169 2.00 11.06 -10.30
N ASP A 170 1.29 11.04 -11.43
CA ASP A 170 0.08 11.85 -11.60
C ASP A 170 -1.10 11.22 -10.82
N ALA A 171 -2.25 11.90 -10.86
CA ALA A 171 -3.47 11.43 -10.19
C ALA A 171 -3.97 10.06 -10.71
N ASP A 172 -3.58 9.65 -11.91
CA ASP A 172 -3.93 8.37 -12.52
C ASP A 172 -2.82 7.32 -12.41
N LEU A 173 -1.85 7.58 -11.53
CA LEU A 173 -0.70 6.71 -11.26
C LEU A 173 0.23 6.50 -12.47
N ASN A 174 0.28 7.44 -13.43
CA ASN A 174 1.34 7.44 -14.42
C ASN A 174 2.61 8.03 -13.82
N LEU A 175 3.75 7.46 -14.17
CA LEU A 175 5.04 7.96 -13.71
C LEU A 175 5.38 9.32 -14.33
N VAL A 176 5.57 10.33 -13.48
CA VAL A 176 6.01 11.67 -13.84
C VAL A 176 7.53 11.78 -13.68
N LYS A 177 8.07 11.41 -12.51
CA LYS A 177 9.49 11.57 -12.20
C LYS A 177 9.97 10.63 -11.10
N VAL A 178 11.22 10.24 -11.16
CA VAL A 178 11.97 9.60 -10.07
C VAL A 178 13.09 10.54 -9.63
N MET A 179 13.22 10.72 -8.30
CA MET A 179 14.27 11.55 -7.65
C MET A 179 15.05 10.73 -6.64
#